data_4ec69390efebe1b83e5cd4832d4d5ec1
#
_entry.id   4ec69390efebe1b83e5cd4832d4d5ec1
#
_cell.length_a   1.000
_cell.length_b   1.000
_cell.length_c   1.000
_cell.angle_alpha   90.00
_cell.angle_beta   90.00
_cell.angle_gamma   90.00
#
_symmetry.space_group_name_H-M   'P 1'
#
loop_
_entity.id
_entity.type
_entity.pdbx_description
1 polymer ?
#
loop_
_entity_poly.entity_id
_entity_poly.type
_entity_poly.pdbx_seq_one_letter_code
_entity_poly.pdbx_strand_id
1 'polypeptide(L)'
;QRGEHLLPPDQGGFDLDGMWNDDFHHAMRVALSGCRDGYFLDYTGCAQEILSALKYGFLYQGQYYTWQRKPRGSPLRGSPRHACVHFLQNHDQVANTGLGERLHTFVSPRRYRAATAVLLLGPQTPLLFMGQEFLASNRFMFFADHEQPLRDTVHQGRREFLRQFRSYASRAVQEAVPDPGDERTFMQSKLDWDERNRNTAALAL
;
A
#
# COMPACT_ATOMS: atom_id res chain seq x y z
N GLN A 1 -4.31 2.64 12.52
CA GLN A 1 -4.51 4.07 12.22
C GLN A 1 -5.38 4.68 13.31
N ARG A 2 -4.92 5.73 13.95
CA ARG A 2 -5.62 6.40 15.04
C ARG A 2 -5.66 7.89 14.78
N GLY A 3 -6.85 8.45 14.58
CA GLY A 3 -7.05 9.88 14.36
C GLY A 3 -6.50 10.75 15.51
N GLU A 4 -6.38 10.18 16.70
CA GLU A 4 -5.80 10.84 17.88
C GLU A 4 -4.36 11.31 17.64
N HIS A 5 -3.57 10.66 16.77
CA HIS A 5 -2.18 11.08 16.49
C HIS A 5 -2.09 12.47 15.84
N LEU A 6 -3.18 12.92 15.17
CA LEU A 6 -3.27 14.24 14.56
C LEU A 6 -3.67 15.33 15.57
N LEU A 7 -4.11 14.96 16.77
CA LEU A 7 -4.48 15.92 17.80
C LEU A 7 -3.22 16.53 18.45
N PRO A 8 -3.32 17.74 18.99
CA PRO A 8 -2.23 18.34 19.74
C PRO A 8 -1.93 17.56 21.03
N PRO A 9 -0.73 17.73 21.63
CA PRO A 9 -0.28 16.98 22.80
C PRO A 9 -1.17 17.15 24.04
N ASP A 10 -1.75 18.32 24.25
CA ASP A 10 -2.69 18.59 25.35
C ASP A 10 -4.00 17.81 25.21
N GLN A 11 -4.31 17.28 24.03
CA GLN A 11 -5.43 16.38 23.74
C GLN A 11 -4.99 14.92 23.59
N GLY A 12 -3.74 14.60 23.95
CA GLY A 12 -3.18 13.25 23.92
C GLY A 12 -2.69 12.78 22.54
N GLY A 13 -2.50 13.70 21.60
CA GLY A 13 -1.96 13.43 20.27
C GLY A 13 -0.48 13.75 20.14
N PHE A 14 0.00 13.75 18.89
CA PHE A 14 1.39 14.04 18.52
C PHE A 14 1.53 15.27 17.62
N ASP A 15 0.44 16.01 17.39
CA ASP A 15 0.38 17.18 16.53
C ASP A 15 0.94 16.93 15.11
N LEU A 16 0.61 15.78 14.54
CA LEU A 16 1.04 15.43 13.20
C LEU A 16 0.20 16.17 12.15
N ASP A 17 0.82 16.67 11.09
CA ASP A 17 0.13 17.33 9.97
C ASP A 17 -0.66 16.33 9.11
N GLY A 18 -0.25 15.08 9.08
CA GLY A 18 -0.92 14.05 8.30
C GLY A 18 -0.49 12.63 8.62
N MET A 19 -1.29 11.68 8.14
CA MET A 19 -0.98 10.26 8.29
C MET A 19 -1.46 9.45 7.07
N TRP A 20 -0.72 8.40 6.77
CA TRP A 20 -1.06 7.49 5.68
C TRP A 20 -2.33 6.70 5.97
N ASN A 21 -3.15 6.52 4.94
CA ASN A 21 -4.44 5.86 5.03
C ASN A 21 -4.42 4.49 4.34
N ASP A 22 -4.07 3.44 5.10
CA ASP A 22 -4.11 2.07 4.61
C ASP A 22 -5.54 1.61 4.30
N ASP A 23 -6.55 2.10 5.01
CA ASP A 23 -7.93 1.66 4.79
C ASP A 23 -8.42 2.02 3.38
N PHE A 24 -8.06 3.21 2.89
CA PHE A 24 -8.33 3.60 1.49
C PHE A 24 -7.58 2.68 0.53
N HIS A 25 -6.27 2.47 0.76
CA HIS A 25 -5.47 1.57 -0.07
C HIS A 25 -6.05 0.15 -0.10
N HIS A 26 -6.36 -0.42 1.08
CA HIS A 26 -6.86 -1.79 1.18
C HIS A 26 -8.21 -1.96 0.48
N ALA A 27 -9.18 -1.06 0.74
CA ALA A 27 -10.47 -1.08 0.07
C ALA A 27 -10.32 -0.96 -1.45
N MET A 28 -9.48 -0.01 -1.92
CA MET A 28 -9.24 0.21 -3.33
C MET A 28 -8.53 -0.98 -3.99
N ARG A 29 -7.51 -1.55 -3.36
CA ARG A 29 -6.80 -2.73 -3.85
C ARG A 29 -7.74 -3.93 -4.02
N VAL A 30 -8.59 -4.20 -3.01
CA VAL A 30 -9.57 -5.29 -3.09
C VAL A 30 -10.60 -5.01 -4.19
N ALA A 31 -11.10 -3.78 -4.31
CA ALA A 31 -12.02 -3.38 -5.38
C ALA A 31 -11.43 -3.62 -6.77
N LEU A 32 -10.14 -3.35 -6.95
CA LEU A 32 -9.46 -3.45 -8.25
C LEU A 32 -9.05 -4.88 -8.60
N SER A 33 -8.50 -5.63 -7.64
CA SER A 33 -7.89 -6.95 -7.86
C SER A 33 -8.79 -8.13 -7.49
N GLY A 34 -9.77 -7.94 -6.60
CA GLY A 34 -10.58 -9.02 -6.00
C GLY A 34 -9.82 -9.86 -4.97
N CYS A 35 -8.54 -9.60 -4.74
CA CYS A 35 -7.72 -10.38 -3.82
C CYS A 35 -7.97 -9.98 -2.36
N ARG A 36 -8.34 -10.97 -1.51
CA ARG A 36 -8.74 -10.78 -0.12
C ARG A 36 -8.01 -11.76 0.80
N ASP A 37 -6.70 -11.72 0.83
CA ASP A 37 -5.87 -12.55 1.71
C ASP A 37 -4.99 -11.72 2.64
N GLY A 38 -4.44 -12.32 3.69
CA GLY A 38 -3.67 -11.64 4.70
C GLY A 38 -4.46 -10.49 5.34
N TYR A 39 -3.86 -9.32 5.43
CA TYR A 39 -4.50 -8.13 6.01
C TYR A 39 -5.59 -7.49 5.11
N PHE A 40 -5.88 -8.04 3.93
CA PHE A 40 -7.02 -7.62 3.10
C PHE A 40 -8.30 -8.42 3.38
N LEU A 41 -8.25 -9.43 4.26
CA LEU A 41 -9.33 -10.41 4.48
C LEU A 41 -10.68 -9.77 4.77
N ASP A 42 -10.70 -8.73 5.60
CA ASP A 42 -11.91 -8.07 6.08
C ASP A 42 -12.45 -6.97 5.15
N TYR A 43 -11.71 -6.65 4.08
CA TYR A 43 -12.16 -5.68 3.08
C TYR A 43 -12.97 -6.39 1.99
N THR A 44 -14.09 -5.79 1.61
CA THR A 44 -14.98 -6.32 0.56
C THR A 44 -14.68 -5.72 -0.81
N GLY A 45 -14.03 -4.55 -0.84
CA GLY A 45 -13.79 -3.79 -2.06
C GLY A 45 -15.06 -3.16 -2.64
N CYS A 46 -16.12 -3.03 -1.85
CA CYS A 46 -17.33 -2.36 -2.29
C CYS A 46 -17.17 -0.82 -2.28
N ALA A 47 -17.99 -0.14 -3.06
CA ALA A 47 -17.98 1.32 -3.15
C ALA A 47 -18.19 2.00 -1.79
N GLN A 48 -18.96 1.38 -0.90
CA GLN A 48 -19.26 1.91 0.43
C GLN A 48 -17.98 2.02 1.31
N GLU A 49 -17.06 1.07 1.22
CA GLU A 49 -15.79 1.13 1.96
C GLU A 49 -14.93 2.30 1.48
N ILE A 50 -14.82 2.48 0.16
CA ILE A 50 -14.10 3.59 -0.46
C ILE A 50 -14.72 4.93 -0.06
N LEU A 51 -16.06 5.05 -0.17
CA LEU A 51 -16.79 6.24 0.24
C LEU A 51 -16.62 6.54 1.73
N SER A 52 -16.57 5.51 2.59
CA SER A 52 -16.33 5.68 4.02
C SER A 52 -14.94 6.25 4.28
N ALA A 53 -13.91 5.75 3.63
CA ALA A 53 -12.55 6.28 3.73
C ALA A 53 -12.47 7.73 3.23
N LEU A 54 -13.11 8.05 2.11
CA LEU A 54 -13.16 9.41 1.56
C LEU A 54 -13.95 10.37 2.45
N LYS A 55 -15.06 9.93 3.03
CA LYS A 55 -15.97 10.79 3.79
C LYS A 55 -15.56 10.96 5.25
N TYR A 56 -15.07 9.90 5.88
CA TYR A 56 -14.80 9.86 7.32
C TYR A 56 -13.31 9.75 7.68
N GLY A 57 -12.44 9.66 6.68
CA GLY A 57 -10.99 9.51 6.83
C GLY A 57 -10.58 8.05 6.92
N PHE A 58 -11.18 7.26 7.80
CA PHE A 58 -10.88 5.84 7.96
C PHE A 58 -12.14 4.97 7.83
N LEU A 59 -11.98 3.75 7.32
CA LEU A 59 -13.01 2.74 7.33
C LEU A 59 -13.18 2.17 8.75
N TYR A 60 -12.08 1.78 9.38
CA TYR A 60 -12.07 1.25 10.74
C TYR A 60 -11.95 2.37 11.76
N GLN A 61 -12.97 2.49 12.61
CA GLN A 61 -13.07 3.51 13.65
C GLN A 61 -13.37 2.89 15.03
N GLY A 62 -12.77 1.72 15.30
CA GLY A 62 -12.96 0.92 16.50
C GLY A 62 -13.60 -0.44 16.25
N GLN A 63 -14.03 -0.74 15.03
CA GLN A 63 -14.60 -2.04 14.69
C GLN A 63 -13.57 -3.16 14.82
N TYR A 64 -14.05 -4.38 15.12
CA TYR A 64 -13.18 -5.55 15.17
C TYR A 64 -12.58 -5.87 13.81
N TYR A 65 -11.28 -6.14 13.80
CA TYR A 65 -10.51 -6.47 12.61
C TYR A 65 -9.95 -7.89 12.76
N THR A 66 -10.46 -8.80 11.96
CA THR A 66 -10.26 -10.25 12.13
C THR A 66 -8.78 -10.63 12.03
N TRP A 67 -8.05 -10.05 11.06
CA TRP A 67 -6.63 -10.36 10.89
C TRP A 67 -5.78 -10.02 12.13
N GLN A 68 -6.05 -8.88 12.79
CA GLN A 68 -5.35 -8.47 14.00
C GLN A 68 -5.97 -9.05 15.29
N ARG A 69 -7.16 -9.63 15.21
CA ARG A 69 -7.96 -10.15 16.34
C ARG A 69 -8.20 -9.11 17.44
N LYS A 70 -8.40 -7.86 17.08
CA LYS A 70 -8.64 -6.73 17.99
C LYS A 70 -9.38 -5.59 17.28
N PRO A 71 -9.94 -4.61 18.03
CA PRO A 71 -10.44 -3.36 17.46
C PRO A 71 -9.34 -2.62 16.70
N ARG A 72 -9.70 -2.04 15.55
CA ARG A 72 -8.79 -1.27 14.68
C ARG A 72 -9.29 0.16 14.51
N GLY A 73 -8.33 1.09 14.51
CA GLY A 73 -8.58 2.48 14.19
C GLY A 73 -9.32 3.27 15.25
N SER A 74 -9.51 4.55 14.97
CA SER A 74 -10.34 5.48 15.73
C SER A 74 -10.90 6.56 14.78
N PRO A 75 -11.99 7.27 15.16
CA PRO A 75 -12.51 8.38 14.38
C PRO A 75 -11.48 9.49 14.16
N LEU A 76 -11.60 10.20 13.04
CA LEU A 76 -10.71 11.33 12.69
C LEU A 76 -10.90 12.57 13.59
N ARG A 77 -11.99 12.65 14.36
CA ARG A 77 -12.27 13.64 15.42
C ARG A 77 -11.95 15.11 15.07
N GLY A 78 -12.49 15.58 13.95
CA GLY A 78 -12.39 17.00 13.57
C GLY A 78 -11.12 17.40 12.84
N SER A 79 -10.11 16.52 12.72
CA SER A 79 -8.97 16.78 11.85
C SER A 79 -9.42 16.92 10.39
N PRO A 80 -8.77 17.81 9.62
CA PRO A 80 -9.17 18.05 8.23
C PRO A 80 -8.90 16.81 7.36
N ARG A 81 -9.65 16.63 6.29
CA ARG A 81 -9.53 15.44 5.43
C ARG A 81 -8.20 15.36 4.70
N HIS A 82 -7.60 16.50 4.38
CA HIS A 82 -6.28 16.54 3.77
C HIS A 82 -5.16 16.01 4.68
N ALA A 83 -5.39 15.91 5.99
CA ALA A 83 -4.48 15.22 6.91
C ALA A 83 -4.43 13.69 6.66
N CYS A 84 -5.41 13.12 5.95
CA CYS A 84 -5.32 11.74 5.47
C CYS A 84 -4.57 11.69 4.15
N VAL A 85 -3.41 11.03 4.12
CA VAL A 85 -2.64 10.82 2.89
C VAL A 85 -3.12 9.51 2.24
N HIS A 86 -3.77 9.64 1.09
CA HIS A 86 -4.28 8.51 0.31
C HIS A 86 -3.29 8.07 -0.76
N PHE A 87 -3.26 6.78 -1.03
CA PHE A 87 -2.40 6.19 -2.06
C PHE A 87 -3.03 4.93 -2.64
N LEU A 88 -2.79 4.65 -3.91
CA LEU A 88 -3.12 3.38 -4.54
C LEU A 88 -2.04 2.33 -4.26
N GLN A 89 -0.81 2.77 -4.12
CA GLN A 89 0.36 1.96 -3.77
C GLN A 89 1.42 2.85 -3.13
N ASN A 90 2.28 2.25 -2.32
CA ASN A 90 3.49 2.82 -1.77
C ASN A 90 4.59 1.76 -1.77
N HIS A 91 5.79 2.06 -1.24
CA HIS A 91 6.90 1.14 -1.20
C HIS A 91 6.58 -0.16 -0.43
N ASP A 92 5.88 -0.05 0.71
CA ASP A 92 5.48 -1.23 1.50
C ASP A 92 4.50 -2.11 0.73
N GLN A 93 3.46 -1.50 0.15
CA GLN A 93 2.38 -2.25 -0.49
C GLN A 93 2.84 -2.92 -1.79
N VAL A 94 3.71 -2.27 -2.56
CA VAL A 94 4.30 -2.89 -3.76
C VAL A 94 5.26 -4.00 -3.36
N ALA A 95 6.19 -3.75 -2.43
CA ALA A 95 7.10 -4.77 -1.95
C ALA A 95 6.34 -5.98 -1.38
N ASN A 96 5.23 -5.77 -0.66
CA ASN A 96 4.43 -6.84 -0.05
C ASN A 96 3.62 -7.69 -1.05
N THR A 97 3.67 -7.40 -2.35
CA THR A 97 3.17 -8.35 -3.37
C THR A 97 4.08 -9.58 -3.58
N GLY A 98 5.11 -9.73 -2.77
CA GLY A 98 6.05 -10.86 -2.80
C GLY A 98 7.14 -10.69 -3.85
N LEU A 99 6.76 -10.43 -5.09
CA LEU A 99 7.69 -10.21 -6.21
C LEU A 99 7.79 -8.73 -6.63
N GLY A 100 7.26 -7.80 -5.82
CA GLY A 100 7.36 -6.37 -6.08
C GLY A 100 6.50 -5.89 -7.27
N GLU A 101 5.36 -6.53 -7.51
CA GLU A 101 4.48 -6.21 -8.63
C GLU A 101 3.70 -4.91 -8.36
N ARG A 102 3.70 -4.02 -9.34
CA ARG A 102 2.95 -2.76 -9.28
C ARG A 102 1.47 -2.99 -9.59
N LEU A 103 0.59 -2.24 -8.94
CA LEU A 103 -0.85 -2.43 -9.04
C LEU A 103 -1.36 -2.43 -10.49
N HIS A 104 -0.86 -1.53 -11.35
CA HIS A 104 -1.30 -1.43 -12.74
C HIS A 104 -0.95 -2.65 -13.60
N THR A 105 -0.01 -3.53 -13.16
CA THR A 105 0.39 -4.70 -13.95
C THR A 105 -0.59 -5.87 -13.87
N PHE A 106 -1.44 -5.89 -12.83
CA PHE A 106 -2.39 -6.99 -12.60
C PHE A 106 -3.85 -6.53 -12.45
N VAL A 107 -4.15 -5.26 -12.75
CA VAL A 107 -5.52 -4.75 -12.78
C VAL A 107 -5.87 -4.18 -14.16
N SER A 108 -7.17 -4.12 -14.47
CA SER A 108 -7.63 -3.54 -15.74
C SER A 108 -7.20 -2.07 -15.88
N PRO A 109 -6.63 -1.64 -17.01
CA PRO A 109 -6.24 -0.25 -17.24
C PRO A 109 -7.38 0.75 -17.02
N ARG A 110 -8.62 0.40 -17.40
CA ARG A 110 -9.80 1.25 -17.17
C ARG A 110 -10.08 1.45 -15.68
N ARG A 111 -10.02 0.36 -14.89
CA ARG A 111 -10.22 0.43 -13.44
C ARG A 111 -9.10 1.20 -12.76
N TYR A 112 -7.86 1.01 -13.21
CA TYR A 112 -6.71 1.73 -12.67
C TYR A 112 -6.84 3.23 -12.90
N ARG A 113 -7.26 3.68 -14.10
CA ARG A 113 -7.54 5.10 -14.41
C ARG A 113 -8.62 5.67 -13.50
N ALA A 114 -9.73 4.94 -13.33
CA ALA A 114 -10.81 5.39 -12.46
C ALA A 114 -10.34 5.55 -11.00
N ALA A 115 -9.54 4.60 -10.50
CA ALA A 115 -8.96 4.69 -9.16
C ALA A 115 -7.97 5.86 -9.04
N THR A 116 -7.16 6.12 -10.06
CA THR A 116 -6.27 7.28 -10.11
C THR A 116 -7.06 8.60 -10.08
N ALA A 117 -8.16 8.69 -10.83
CA ALA A 117 -9.04 9.85 -10.78
C ALA A 117 -9.63 10.06 -9.37
N VAL A 118 -10.10 9.00 -8.72
CA VAL A 118 -10.59 9.08 -7.33
C VAL A 118 -9.50 9.55 -6.37
N LEU A 119 -8.27 9.06 -6.54
CA LEU A 119 -7.12 9.47 -5.73
C LEU A 119 -6.81 10.97 -5.90
N LEU A 120 -6.74 11.44 -7.15
CA LEU A 120 -6.28 12.81 -7.45
C LEU A 120 -7.37 13.87 -7.26
N LEU A 121 -8.64 13.51 -7.41
CA LEU A 121 -9.77 14.44 -7.28
C LEU A 121 -10.43 14.40 -5.91
N GLY A 122 -9.99 13.51 -5.03
CA GLY A 122 -10.47 13.42 -3.65
C GLY A 122 -10.03 14.59 -2.78
N PRO A 123 -10.69 14.85 -1.64
CA PRO A 123 -10.33 15.95 -0.73
C PRO A 123 -9.14 15.62 0.18
N GLN A 124 -8.55 14.45 0.06
CA GLN A 124 -7.38 14.01 0.80
C GLN A 124 -6.08 14.34 0.06
N THR A 125 -4.97 14.34 0.78
CA THR A 125 -3.65 14.52 0.15
C THR A 125 -3.28 13.27 -0.65
N PRO A 126 -3.13 13.35 -1.98
CA PRO A 126 -2.72 12.20 -2.76
C PRO A 126 -1.21 11.95 -2.65
N LEU A 127 -0.83 10.66 -2.51
CA LEU A 127 0.54 10.20 -2.65
C LEU A 127 0.66 9.34 -3.91
N LEU A 128 1.54 9.74 -4.81
CA LEU A 128 1.95 8.94 -5.96
C LEU A 128 3.26 8.23 -5.65
N PHE A 129 3.27 6.91 -5.78
CA PHE A 129 4.50 6.15 -5.63
C PHE A 129 5.37 6.32 -6.87
N MET A 130 6.68 6.45 -6.67
CA MET A 130 7.66 6.69 -7.75
C MET A 130 7.42 5.79 -8.98
N GLY A 131 7.33 6.39 -10.17
CA GLY A 131 7.05 5.72 -11.43
C GLY A 131 5.58 5.37 -11.67
N GLN A 132 4.68 5.70 -10.73
CA GLN A 132 3.24 5.50 -10.92
C GLN A 132 2.69 6.39 -12.02
N GLU A 133 3.19 7.59 -12.13
CA GLU A 133 2.80 8.63 -13.09
C GLU A 133 3.06 8.27 -14.55
N PHE A 134 4.02 7.39 -14.83
CA PHE A 134 4.31 6.89 -16.18
C PHE A 134 4.17 5.37 -16.31
N LEU A 135 3.53 4.71 -15.34
CA LEU A 135 3.28 3.26 -15.33
C LEU A 135 4.59 2.46 -15.47
N ALA A 136 5.59 2.78 -14.64
CA ALA A 136 6.89 2.11 -14.65
C ALA A 136 6.76 0.58 -14.63
N SER A 137 7.48 -0.10 -15.52
CA SER A 137 7.40 -1.56 -15.67
C SER A 137 8.24 -2.31 -14.65
N ASN A 138 9.24 -1.64 -14.06
CA ASN A 138 10.13 -2.24 -13.08
C ASN A 138 9.37 -2.66 -11.82
N ARG A 139 9.78 -3.74 -11.23
CA ARG A 139 9.31 -4.20 -9.92
C ARG A 139 9.88 -3.30 -8.82
N PHE A 140 9.27 -3.35 -7.64
CA PHE A 140 9.83 -2.75 -6.45
C PHE A 140 9.76 -3.76 -5.31
N MET A 141 10.86 -4.45 -5.10
CA MET A 141 10.98 -5.53 -4.14
C MET A 141 11.38 -5.00 -2.76
N PHE A 142 11.17 -5.81 -1.74
CA PHE A 142 11.71 -5.52 -0.42
C PHE A 142 13.23 -5.77 -0.45
N PHE A 143 14.02 -4.77 -0.13
CA PHE A 143 15.48 -4.84 -0.05
C PHE A 143 15.97 -4.14 1.22
N ALA A 144 17.09 -4.64 1.76
CA ALA A 144 17.71 -4.09 2.95
C ALA A 144 19.20 -4.45 2.96
N ASP A 145 20.06 -3.46 3.20
CA ASP A 145 21.51 -3.64 3.29
C ASP A 145 21.91 -3.79 4.76
N HIS A 146 21.91 -5.03 5.24
CA HIS A 146 22.31 -5.39 6.59
C HIS A 146 23.52 -6.32 6.58
N GLU A 147 24.37 -6.16 7.57
CA GLU A 147 25.45 -7.10 7.86
C GLU A 147 24.93 -8.39 8.52
N GLN A 148 25.75 -9.45 8.48
CA GLN A 148 25.47 -10.70 9.19
C GLN A 148 25.57 -10.49 10.73
N PRO A 149 24.72 -11.14 11.55
CA PRO A 149 23.69 -12.15 11.19
C PRO A 149 22.30 -11.54 10.89
N LEU A 150 22.15 -10.22 10.95
CA LEU A 150 20.84 -9.55 10.77
C LEU A 150 20.26 -9.79 9.36
N ARG A 151 21.10 -9.85 8.35
CA ARG A 151 20.71 -10.14 6.96
C ARG A 151 19.89 -11.43 6.87
N ASP A 152 20.37 -12.53 7.45
CA ASP A 152 19.68 -13.83 7.41
C ASP A 152 18.35 -13.77 8.16
N THR A 153 18.32 -13.09 9.30
CA THR A 153 17.10 -12.88 10.10
C THR A 153 16.06 -12.11 9.30
N VAL A 154 16.45 -11.05 8.60
CA VAL A 154 15.55 -10.24 7.76
C VAL A 154 15.03 -11.07 6.58
N HIS A 155 15.88 -11.85 5.91
CA HIS A 155 15.46 -12.73 4.81
C HIS A 155 14.44 -13.79 5.28
N GLN A 156 14.72 -14.45 6.40
CA GLN A 156 13.80 -15.43 6.96
C GLN A 156 12.47 -14.77 7.38
N GLY A 157 12.52 -13.66 8.10
CA GLY A 157 11.34 -12.90 8.54
C GLY A 157 10.49 -12.44 7.35
N ARG A 158 11.13 -12.05 6.23
CA ARG A 158 10.43 -11.70 5.01
C ARG A 158 9.64 -12.87 4.41
N ARG A 159 10.24 -14.04 4.33
CA ARG A 159 9.57 -15.25 3.85
C ARG A 159 8.40 -15.67 4.75
N GLU A 160 8.59 -15.61 6.07
CA GLU A 160 7.53 -15.90 7.05
C GLU A 160 6.38 -14.90 6.94
N PHE A 161 6.67 -13.61 6.81
CA PHE A 161 5.67 -12.57 6.60
C PHE A 161 4.81 -12.85 5.35
N LEU A 162 5.42 -13.25 4.24
CA LEU A 162 4.71 -13.51 2.99
C LEU A 162 3.82 -14.77 3.05
N ARG A 163 4.11 -15.74 3.92
CA ARG A 163 3.30 -16.96 4.06
C ARG A 163 1.88 -16.72 4.57
N GLN A 164 1.62 -15.56 5.19
CA GLN A 164 0.26 -15.20 5.62
C GLN A 164 -0.70 -14.95 4.44
N PHE A 165 -0.17 -14.69 3.26
CA PHE A 165 -0.96 -14.54 2.04
C PHE A 165 -1.02 -15.87 1.32
N ARG A 166 -2.24 -16.37 1.05
CA ARG A 166 -2.42 -17.66 0.35
C ARG A 166 -1.77 -17.69 -1.02
N SER A 167 -1.83 -16.55 -1.73
CA SER A 167 -1.19 -16.36 -3.05
C SER A 167 0.32 -16.55 -3.02
N TYR A 168 0.97 -16.30 -1.88
CA TYR A 168 2.44 -16.39 -1.72
C TYR A 168 2.89 -17.56 -0.83
N ALA A 169 1.97 -18.37 -0.33
CA ALA A 169 2.28 -19.44 0.61
C ALA A 169 2.88 -20.69 -0.07
N SER A 170 2.74 -20.85 -1.39
CA SER A 170 3.26 -22.02 -2.10
C SER A 170 4.79 -22.05 -2.07
N ARG A 171 5.37 -23.26 -2.03
CA ARG A 171 6.82 -23.47 -2.01
C ARG A 171 7.51 -22.79 -3.20
N ALA A 172 6.96 -22.95 -4.40
CA ALA A 172 7.50 -22.36 -5.63
C ALA A 172 7.61 -20.83 -5.54
N VAL A 173 6.57 -20.16 -5.01
CA VAL A 173 6.60 -18.71 -4.82
C VAL A 173 7.59 -18.30 -3.73
N GLN A 174 7.63 -19.04 -2.62
CA GLN A 174 8.58 -18.77 -1.53
C GLN A 174 10.05 -18.91 -1.96
N GLU A 175 10.35 -19.85 -2.86
CA GLU A 175 11.68 -20.02 -3.43
C GLU A 175 12.02 -18.90 -4.45
N ALA A 176 11.02 -18.30 -5.07
CA ALA A 176 11.17 -17.18 -6.01
C ALA A 176 11.27 -15.81 -5.34
N VAL A 177 10.99 -15.70 -4.02
CA VAL A 177 11.13 -14.44 -3.28
C VAL A 177 12.59 -14.02 -3.25
N PRO A 178 12.95 -12.83 -3.78
CA PRO A 178 14.32 -12.36 -3.80
C PRO A 178 14.92 -12.22 -2.40
N ASP A 179 16.21 -12.47 -2.28
CA ASP A 179 16.97 -12.15 -1.05
C ASP A 179 17.01 -10.62 -0.88
N PRO A 180 16.48 -10.07 0.22
CA PRO A 180 16.53 -8.64 0.48
C PRO A 180 17.94 -8.04 0.50
N GLY A 181 18.92 -8.81 0.94
CA GLY A 181 20.31 -8.37 1.02
C GLY A 181 21.12 -8.55 -0.27
N ASP A 182 20.53 -9.07 -1.34
CA ASP A 182 21.22 -9.18 -2.64
C ASP A 182 21.14 -7.81 -3.37
N GLU A 183 22.30 -7.30 -3.79
CA GLU A 183 22.38 -6.06 -4.56
C GLU A 183 21.49 -6.07 -5.81
N ARG A 184 21.32 -7.25 -6.44
CA ARG A 184 20.42 -7.41 -7.60
C ARG A 184 18.98 -7.07 -7.27
N THR A 185 18.52 -7.35 -6.05
CA THR A 185 17.15 -7.02 -5.59
C THR A 185 16.95 -5.51 -5.57
N PHE A 186 17.94 -4.75 -5.09
CA PHE A 186 17.93 -3.30 -5.16
C PHE A 186 18.01 -2.79 -6.60
N MET A 187 18.96 -3.30 -7.39
CA MET A 187 19.17 -2.83 -8.77
C MET A 187 17.93 -3.05 -9.65
N GLN A 188 17.22 -4.17 -9.48
CA GLN A 188 15.94 -4.44 -10.19
C GLN A 188 14.78 -3.56 -9.71
N SER A 189 14.90 -2.95 -8.54
CA SER A 189 13.88 -2.04 -7.98
C SER A 189 14.06 -0.58 -8.43
N LYS A 190 15.17 -0.25 -9.08
CA LYS A 190 15.42 1.10 -9.60
C LYS A 190 14.55 1.39 -10.81
N LEU A 191 14.08 2.65 -10.91
CA LEU A 191 13.33 3.11 -12.08
C LEU A 191 14.20 3.15 -13.34
N ASP A 192 13.63 2.71 -14.46
CA ASP A 192 14.09 3.09 -15.79
C ASP A 192 13.42 4.42 -16.19
N TRP A 193 14.14 5.52 -16.03
CA TRP A 193 13.61 6.85 -16.31
C TRP A 193 13.30 7.10 -17.78
N ASP A 194 13.87 6.31 -18.71
CA ASP A 194 13.56 6.41 -20.13
C ASP A 194 12.13 5.95 -20.46
N GLU A 195 11.52 5.16 -19.58
CA GLU A 195 10.10 4.78 -19.71
C GLU A 195 9.17 5.99 -19.68
N ARG A 196 9.53 7.07 -18.96
CA ARG A 196 8.76 8.31 -18.96
C ARG A 196 8.56 8.86 -20.37
N ASN A 197 9.58 8.76 -21.21
CA ASN A 197 9.54 9.24 -22.59
C ASN A 197 8.80 8.28 -23.53
N ARG A 198 8.77 6.98 -23.20
CA ARG A 198 8.07 5.94 -23.97
C ARG A 198 6.58 5.84 -23.63
N ASN A 199 6.23 6.06 -22.38
CA ASN A 199 4.87 5.89 -21.85
C ASN A 199 4.09 7.21 -21.78
N THR A 200 4.16 8.02 -22.83
CA THR A 200 3.55 9.37 -22.86
C THR A 200 2.03 9.35 -22.67
N ALA A 201 1.34 8.27 -23.09
CA ALA A 201 -0.10 8.11 -22.87
C ALA A 201 -0.46 7.97 -21.37
N ALA A 202 0.46 7.48 -20.54
CA ALA A 202 0.26 7.39 -19.10
C ALA A 202 0.37 8.75 -18.42
N LEU A 203 1.24 9.63 -18.93
CA LEU A 203 1.42 10.98 -18.43
C LEU A 203 0.24 11.92 -18.76
N ALA A 204 -0.60 11.55 -19.72
CA ALA A 204 -1.77 12.32 -20.15
C ALA A 204 -3.04 12.00 -19.32
N LEU A 205 -2.91 11.21 -18.29
CA LEU A 205 -3.95 10.88 -17.33
C LEU A 205 -4.03 11.93 -16.24
#